data_af3c1b62a28fdbae4ec33733c088c3f6
#
_entry.id   af3c1b62a28fdbae4ec33733c088c3f6
#
_cell.length_a   1.000
_cell.length_b   1.000
_cell.length_c   1.000
_cell.angle_alpha   90.00
_cell.angle_beta   90.00
_cell.angle_gamma   90.00
#
_symmetry.space_group_name_H-M   'P 1'
#
loop_
_entity.id
_entity.type
_entity.pdbx_description
1 polymer ?
#
loop_
_entity_poly.entity_id
_entity_poly.type
_entity_poly.pdbx_seq_one_letter_code
_entity_poly.pdbx_strand_id
1 'polypeptide(L)'
;LAQDLKAIHGLDAEAELANILSTEILAEINREIIRTIYKVAEPGAQTNVATGGVFDLDVDSNGRWMVEKFKGLMFQLERDANAIAQRTRRGKGNIILCSSDVASALAAAGQLDYTPALSANLQVDDTGNTFAGTLNGRYKVYIDPFAANLSADQYYVMGYKGTSPYDAGLFYCPYVPLQMVRAVGQDTFQPKIGFKTRYGMIANPFAEGTQKGLGR
;
A
#
# COMPACT_ATOMS: atom_id res chain seq x y z
N LEU A 1 19.83 21.42 -26.46
CA LEU A 1 18.48 21.12 -25.89
C LEU A 1 18.36 21.48 -24.40
N ALA A 2 19.25 20.97 -23.53
CA ALA A 2 19.22 21.32 -22.09
C ALA A 2 19.55 22.78 -21.82
N GLN A 3 20.50 23.36 -22.57
CA GLN A 3 20.82 24.78 -22.51
C GLN A 3 19.68 25.65 -23.03
N ASP A 4 18.98 25.21 -24.06
CA ASP A 4 17.85 25.93 -24.64
C ASP A 4 16.65 25.93 -23.67
N LEU A 5 16.38 24.82 -22.99
CA LEU A 5 15.36 24.73 -21.96
C LEU A 5 15.62 25.70 -20.80
N LYS A 6 16.87 25.80 -20.37
CA LYS A 6 17.26 26.74 -19.32
C LYS A 6 17.15 28.19 -19.78
N ALA A 7 17.53 28.49 -21.02
CA ALA A 7 17.50 29.84 -21.55
C ALA A 7 16.08 30.35 -21.83
N ILE A 8 15.19 29.48 -22.35
CA ILE A 8 13.83 29.86 -22.75
C ILE A 8 12.83 29.73 -21.60
N HIS A 9 12.90 28.63 -20.85
CA HIS A 9 11.91 28.28 -19.82
C HIS A 9 12.42 28.42 -18.40
N GLY A 10 13.70 28.71 -18.18
CA GLY A 10 14.30 28.77 -16.85
C GLY A 10 14.35 27.43 -16.10
N LEU A 11 14.08 26.32 -16.80
CA LEU A 11 14.04 24.98 -16.23
C LEU A 11 15.42 24.31 -16.30
N ASP A 12 15.87 23.80 -15.15
CA ASP A 12 17.03 22.92 -15.10
C ASP A 12 16.58 21.49 -15.40
N ALA A 13 16.82 21.04 -16.63
CA ALA A 13 16.43 19.72 -17.10
C ALA A 13 17.03 18.59 -16.23
N GLU A 14 18.24 18.80 -15.71
CA GLU A 14 18.92 17.83 -14.88
C GLU A 14 18.22 17.64 -13.52
N ALA A 15 17.82 18.75 -12.87
CA ALA A 15 17.10 18.72 -11.61
C ALA A 15 15.70 18.10 -11.76
N GLU A 16 14.97 18.46 -12.82
CA GLU A 16 13.63 17.92 -13.07
C GLU A 16 13.67 16.41 -13.37
N LEU A 17 14.58 15.96 -14.19
CA LEU A 17 14.76 14.52 -14.45
C LEU A 17 15.19 13.75 -13.21
N ALA A 18 16.03 14.34 -12.37
CA ALA A 18 16.42 13.75 -11.10
C ALA A 18 15.23 13.57 -10.15
N ASN A 19 14.35 14.57 -10.05
CA ASN A 19 13.15 14.50 -9.24
C ASN A 19 12.19 13.42 -9.73
N ILE A 20 11.95 13.35 -11.04
CA ILE A 20 11.08 12.32 -11.63
C ILE A 20 11.64 10.92 -11.35
N LEU A 21 12.93 10.71 -11.55
CA LEU A 21 13.56 9.41 -11.31
C LEU A 21 13.52 9.02 -9.84
N SER A 22 13.75 9.97 -8.93
CA SER A 22 13.64 9.73 -7.48
C SER A 22 12.24 9.28 -7.08
N THR A 23 11.21 9.92 -7.62
CA THR A 23 9.81 9.56 -7.38
C THR A 23 9.49 8.14 -7.88
N GLU A 24 9.95 7.79 -9.07
CA GLU A 24 9.74 6.45 -9.62
C GLU A 24 10.45 5.35 -8.83
N ILE A 25 11.64 5.62 -8.31
CA ILE A 25 12.35 4.67 -7.47
C ILE A 25 11.61 4.45 -6.14
N LEU A 26 11.09 5.51 -5.51
CA LEU A 26 10.29 5.38 -4.31
C LEU A 26 8.99 4.61 -4.57
N ALA A 27 8.35 4.85 -5.71
CA ALA A 27 7.17 4.08 -6.13
C ALA A 27 7.49 2.59 -6.29
N GLU A 28 8.64 2.24 -6.86
CA GLU A 28 9.06 0.84 -7.01
C GLU A 28 9.35 0.16 -5.66
N ILE A 29 9.97 0.87 -4.73
CA ILE A 29 10.19 0.37 -3.36
C ILE A 29 8.84 0.11 -2.67
N ASN A 30 7.89 1.03 -2.77
CA ASN A 30 6.55 0.87 -2.22
C ASN A 30 5.83 -0.34 -2.85
N ARG A 31 5.95 -0.52 -4.14
CA ARG A 31 5.39 -1.68 -4.86
C ARG A 31 5.97 -3.00 -4.35
N GLU A 32 7.27 -3.04 -4.10
CA GLU A 32 7.93 -4.22 -3.56
C GLU A 32 7.43 -4.55 -2.14
N ILE A 33 7.30 -3.53 -1.28
CA ILE A 33 6.76 -3.68 0.07
C ILE A 33 5.33 -4.24 0.03
N ILE A 34 4.46 -3.65 -0.78
CA ILE A 34 3.07 -4.08 -0.93
C ILE A 34 3.00 -5.53 -1.43
N ARG A 35 3.79 -5.86 -2.43
CA ARG A 35 3.87 -7.23 -2.97
C ARG A 35 4.33 -8.23 -1.91
N THR A 36 5.28 -7.85 -1.07
CA THR A 36 5.77 -8.70 0.01
C THR A 36 4.68 -8.91 1.08
N ILE A 37 3.98 -7.86 1.46
CA ILE A 37 2.84 -7.96 2.39
C ILE A 37 1.78 -8.92 1.83
N TYR A 38 1.41 -8.76 0.58
CA TYR A 38 0.41 -9.62 -0.07
C TYR A 38 0.83 -11.10 -0.11
N LYS A 39 2.10 -11.37 -0.33
CA LYS A 39 2.63 -12.75 -0.38
C LYS A 39 2.72 -13.43 0.99
N VAL A 40 2.93 -12.67 2.03
CA VAL A 40 3.19 -13.18 3.39
C VAL A 40 1.91 -13.20 4.22
N ALA A 41 0.88 -12.42 3.86
CA ALA A 41 -0.37 -12.36 4.59
C ALA A 41 -1.07 -13.73 4.62
N GLU A 42 -1.56 -14.10 5.79
CA GLU A 42 -2.42 -15.29 5.94
C GLU A 42 -3.82 -15.05 5.35
N PRO A 43 -4.49 -16.09 4.86
CA PRO A 43 -5.87 -15.95 4.41
C PRO A 43 -6.77 -15.54 5.58
N GLY A 44 -7.45 -14.41 5.39
CA GLY A 44 -8.54 -13.96 6.26
C GLY A 44 -9.86 -14.64 5.93
N ALA A 45 -10.94 -14.15 6.52
CA ALA A 45 -12.31 -14.59 6.22
C ALA A 45 -12.49 -16.13 6.26
N GLN A 46 -12.09 -16.76 7.37
CA GLN A 46 -12.16 -18.23 7.51
C GLN A 46 -13.47 -18.71 8.13
N THR A 47 -14.19 -17.85 8.84
CA THR A 47 -15.40 -18.19 9.59
C THR A 47 -16.63 -17.50 9.02
N ASN A 48 -17.72 -18.23 8.85
CA ASN A 48 -19.02 -17.75 8.33
C ASN A 48 -18.92 -17.10 6.94
N VAL A 49 -18.12 -17.68 6.07
CA VAL A 49 -18.02 -17.35 4.66
C VAL A 49 -18.22 -18.61 3.82
N ALA A 50 -18.78 -18.45 2.64
CA ALA A 50 -19.03 -19.58 1.74
C ALA A 50 -17.72 -20.19 1.22
N THR A 51 -16.73 -19.35 0.94
CA THR A 51 -15.41 -19.78 0.47
C THR A 51 -14.34 -19.20 1.37
N GLY A 52 -13.55 -20.05 2.00
CA GLY A 52 -12.45 -19.58 2.88
C GLY A 52 -11.47 -18.67 2.15
N GLY A 53 -11.17 -17.51 2.74
CA GLY A 53 -10.28 -16.51 2.17
C GLY A 53 -10.94 -15.52 1.21
N VAL A 54 -12.21 -15.72 0.87
CA VAL A 54 -12.97 -14.84 -0.01
C VAL A 54 -14.23 -14.37 0.72
N PHE A 55 -14.44 -13.07 0.79
CA PHE A 55 -15.66 -12.49 1.28
C PHE A 55 -16.52 -12.02 0.11
N ASP A 56 -17.60 -12.73 -0.16
CA ASP A 56 -18.53 -12.40 -1.23
C ASP A 56 -19.65 -11.51 -0.69
N LEU A 57 -19.76 -10.29 -1.23
CA LEU A 57 -20.78 -9.34 -0.82
C LEU A 57 -22.22 -9.83 -1.08
N ASP A 58 -22.40 -10.69 -2.06
CA ASP A 58 -23.73 -11.20 -2.41
C ASP A 58 -24.16 -12.39 -1.57
N VAL A 59 -23.22 -13.22 -1.18
CA VAL A 59 -23.48 -14.48 -0.44
C VAL A 59 -23.28 -14.31 1.05
N ASP A 60 -22.17 -13.65 1.45
CA ASP A 60 -21.73 -13.56 2.85
C ASP A 60 -22.30 -12.35 3.58
N SER A 61 -22.87 -11.39 2.85
CA SER A 61 -23.45 -10.19 3.42
C SER A 61 -24.96 -10.14 3.18
N ASN A 62 -25.73 -10.26 4.27
CA ASN A 62 -27.19 -10.17 4.23
C ASN A 62 -27.66 -8.71 4.16
N GLY A 63 -27.91 -8.20 2.98
CA GLY A 63 -28.44 -6.86 2.80
C GLY A 63 -29.19 -6.74 1.48
N ARG A 64 -30.27 -5.94 1.47
CA ARG A 64 -31.01 -5.62 0.24
C ARG A 64 -30.30 -4.53 -0.55
N TRP A 65 -29.73 -3.56 0.18
CA TRP A 65 -29.08 -2.39 -0.40
C TRP A 65 -27.58 -2.55 -0.40
N MET A 66 -26.93 -2.00 -1.40
CA MET A 66 -25.45 -2.05 -1.53
C MET A 66 -24.74 -1.51 -0.28
N VAL A 67 -25.27 -0.44 0.32
CA VAL A 67 -24.73 0.15 1.54
C VAL A 67 -24.78 -0.81 2.73
N GLU A 68 -25.83 -1.62 2.84
CA GLU A 68 -25.95 -2.64 3.88
C GLU A 68 -24.92 -3.75 3.70
N LYS A 69 -24.69 -4.16 2.44
CA LYS A 69 -23.64 -5.13 2.10
C LYS A 69 -22.26 -4.61 2.46
N PHE A 70 -21.98 -3.34 2.22
CA PHE A 70 -20.70 -2.71 2.62
C PHE A 70 -20.52 -2.65 4.14
N LYS A 71 -21.60 -2.47 4.89
CA LYS A 71 -21.53 -2.60 6.36
C LYS A 71 -21.20 -4.01 6.82
N GLY A 72 -21.66 -5.01 6.09
CA GLY A 72 -21.24 -6.42 6.30
C GLY A 72 -19.73 -6.62 6.10
N LEU A 73 -19.17 -5.98 5.08
CA LEU A 73 -17.71 -5.98 4.86
C LEU A 73 -16.96 -5.37 6.05
N MET A 74 -17.47 -4.28 6.63
CA MET A 74 -16.84 -3.67 7.80
C MET A 74 -16.83 -4.59 9.01
N PHE A 75 -17.90 -5.33 9.22
CA PHE A 75 -17.94 -6.32 10.28
C PHE A 75 -16.90 -7.43 10.06
N GLN A 76 -16.71 -7.86 8.82
CA GLN A 76 -15.66 -8.84 8.48
C GLN A 76 -14.25 -8.30 8.73
N LEU A 77 -13.99 -7.04 8.38
CA LEU A 77 -12.71 -6.38 8.72
C LEU A 77 -12.45 -6.37 10.22
N GLU A 78 -13.47 -6.08 11.01
CA GLU A 78 -13.37 -6.11 12.47
C GLU A 78 -13.08 -7.51 13.00
N ARG A 79 -13.66 -8.56 12.41
CA ARG A 79 -13.38 -9.96 12.75
C ARG A 79 -11.94 -10.32 12.45
N ASP A 80 -11.42 -9.91 11.30
CA ASP A 80 -10.02 -10.18 10.92
C ASP A 80 -9.04 -9.46 11.86
N ALA A 81 -9.37 -8.23 12.27
CA ALA A 81 -8.60 -7.51 13.27
C ALA A 81 -8.59 -8.22 14.64
N ASN A 82 -9.74 -8.73 15.06
CA ASN A 82 -9.84 -9.51 16.28
C ASN A 82 -9.08 -10.83 16.20
N ALA A 83 -9.07 -11.49 15.05
CA ALA A 83 -8.30 -12.71 14.83
C ALA A 83 -6.80 -12.47 15.03
N ILE A 84 -6.28 -11.33 14.57
CA ILE A 84 -4.89 -10.94 14.83
C ILE A 84 -4.64 -10.80 16.33
N ALA A 85 -5.53 -10.12 17.04
CA ALA A 85 -5.41 -9.96 18.51
C ALA A 85 -5.42 -11.30 19.24
N GLN A 86 -6.28 -12.22 18.84
CA GLN A 86 -6.38 -13.55 19.45
C GLN A 86 -5.14 -14.40 19.21
N ARG A 87 -4.56 -14.33 18.00
CA ARG A 87 -3.38 -15.11 17.65
C ARG A 87 -2.10 -14.54 18.24
N THR A 88 -1.91 -13.24 18.16
CA THR A 88 -0.68 -12.58 18.62
C THR A 88 -0.70 -12.24 20.10
N ARG A 89 -1.88 -12.02 20.69
CA ARG A 89 -2.08 -11.54 22.07
C ARG A 89 -1.32 -10.24 22.38
N ARG A 90 -0.98 -9.48 21.36
CA ARG A 90 -0.27 -8.20 21.50
C ARG A 90 -1.15 -7.00 21.22
N GLY A 91 -2.05 -7.11 20.27
CA GLY A 91 -2.94 -6.04 19.90
C GLY A 91 -3.80 -6.37 18.71
N LYS A 92 -4.84 -5.59 18.55
CA LYS A 92 -5.79 -5.68 17.45
C LYS A 92 -5.19 -5.07 16.19
N GLY A 93 -5.54 -5.59 15.02
CA GLY A 93 -5.16 -4.99 13.74
C GLY A 93 -5.52 -3.50 13.70
N ASN A 94 -4.62 -2.68 13.17
CA ASN A 94 -4.77 -1.22 13.13
C ASN A 94 -4.43 -0.61 11.77
N ILE A 95 -4.00 -1.42 10.82
CA ILE A 95 -3.63 -0.99 9.47
C ILE A 95 -4.44 -1.81 8.47
N ILE A 96 -5.02 -1.14 7.49
CA ILE A 96 -5.71 -1.77 6.35
C ILE A 96 -4.99 -1.34 5.07
N LEU A 97 -4.58 -2.32 4.29
CA LEU A 97 -4.11 -2.11 2.92
C LEU A 97 -5.17 -2.69 1.98
N CYS A 98 -5.68 -1.90 1.07
CA CYS A 98 -6.75 -2.32 0.19
C CYS A 98 -6.61 -1.78 -1.23
N SER A 99 -7.35 -2.35 -2.15
CA SER A 99 -7.50 -1.79 -3.49
C SER A 99 -8.39 -0.54 -3.47
N SER A 100 -8.34 0.24 -4.55
CA SER A 100 -9.11 1.49 -4.69
C SER A 100 -10.61 1.26 -4.57
N ASP A 101 -11.13 0.18 -5.13
CA ASP A 101 -12.56 -0.13 -5.11
C ASP A 101 -13.05 -0.49 -3.70
N VAL A 102 -12.23 -1.22 -2.93
CA VAL A 102 -12.55 -1.51 -1.52
C VAL A 102 -12.56 -0.23 -0.69
N ALA A 103 -11.61 0.68 -0.92
CA ALA A 103 -11.61 1.98 -0.25
C ALA A 103 -12.85 2.80 -0.58
N SER A 104 -13.29 2.79 -1.84
CA SER A 104 -14.52 3.45 -2.28
C SER A 104 -15.75 2.83 -1.63
N ALA A 105 -15.80 1.51 -1.48
CA ALA A 105 -16.88 0.81 -0.79
C ALA A 105 -16.94 1.18 0.70
N LEU A 106 -15.79 1.28 1.36
CA LEU A 106 -15.71 1.71 2.76
C LEU A 106 -16.15 3.18 2.94
N ALA A 107 -15.82 4.03 1.99
CA ALA A 107 -16.28 5.43 1.97
C ALA A 107 -17.79 5.51 1.76
N ALA A 108 -18.35 4.72 0.85
CA ALA A 108 -19.78 4.64 0.61
C ALA A 108 -20.57 4.13 1.83
N ALA A 109 -19.95 3.29 2.65
CA ALA A 109 -20.53 2.87 3.93
C ALA A 109 -20.59 4.01 4.97
N GLY A 110 -20.00 5.16 4.70
CA GLY A 110 -20.04 6.35 5.55
C GLY A 110 -19.14 6.29 6.78
N GLN A 111 -18.14 5.43 6.79
CA GLN A 111 -17.29 5.19 7.96
C GLN A 111 -15.82 5.54 7.72
N LEU A 112 -15.43 5.78 6.47
CA LEU A 112 -14.08 6.17 6.14
C LEU A 112 -13.97 7.69 6.11
N ASP A 113 -13.20 8.25 7.03
CA ASP A 113 -12.85 9.64 7.05
C ASP A 113 -11.59 9.85 6.19
N TYR A 114 -11.77 10.45 5.02
CA TYR A 114 -10.64 10.84 4.19
C TYR A 114 -9.83 11.96 4.83
N THR A 115 -8.53 11.92 4.63
CA THR A 115 -7.69 13.06 5.02
C THR A 115 -8.10 14.32 4.25
N PRO A 116 -8.09 15.50 4.86
CA PRO A 116 -8.50 16.74 4.18
C PRO A 116 -7.76 17.03 2.88
N ALA A 117 -6.52 16.58 2.76
CA ALA A 117 -5.73 16.71 1.54
C ALA A 117 -6.30 15.90 0.37
N LEU A 118 -6.91 14.74 0.63
CA LEU A 118 -7.55 13.91 -0.38
C LEU A 118 -8.98 14.37 -0.71
N SER A 119 -9.68 14.97 0.26
CA SER A 119 -11.05 15.49 0.03
C SER A 119 -11.08 16.83 -0.69
N ALA A 120 -10.07 17.67 -0.51
CA ALA A 120 -10.00 19.00 -1.11
C ALA A 120 -9.38 19.02 -2.51
N ASN A 121 -8.45 18.12 -2.78
CA ASN A 121 -7.81 17.97 -4.08
C ASN A 121 -7.90 16.51 -4.49
N LEU A 122 -8.67 16.23 -5.54
CA LEU A 122 -8.62 14.98 -6.28
C LEU A 122 -7.26 14.73 -6.97
N GLN A 123 -6.30 15.55 -6.70
CA GLN A 123 -4.93 15.36 -7.13
C GLN A 123 -4.29 14.35 -6.19
N VAL A 124 -4.18 13.14 -6.67
CA VAL A 124 -3.24 12.15 -6.15
C VAL A 124 -1.85 12.66 -6.53
N ASP A 125 -1.40 13.68 -5.83
CA ASP A 125 -0.22 14.42 -6.22
C ASP A 125 1.07 13.67 -5.99
N ASP A 126 1.03 12.61 -5.20
CA ASP A 126 2.21 11.82 -4.94
C ASP A 126 1.93 10.34 -5.16
N THR A 127 2.54 9.80 -6.19
CA THR A 127 2.67 8.37 -6.41
C THR A 127 3.23 7.62 -5.21
N GLY A 128 3.74 8.33 -4.21
CA GLY A 128 4.22 7.80 -2.94
C GLY A 128 3.22 7.84 -1.79
N ASN A 129 2.17 8.65 -1.86
CA ASN A 129 1.23 8.81 -0.76
C ASN A 129 0.01 7.91 -0.93
N THR A 130 0.07 6.73 -0.36
CA THR A 130 -1.00 5.72 -0.40
C THR A 130 -1.99 5.85 0.76
N PHE A 131 -1.74 6.76 1.71
CA PHE A 131 -2.59 6.94 2.88
C PHE A 131 -3.91 7.62 2.51
N ALA A 132 -5.03 6.90 2.65
CA ALA A 132 -6.35 7.43 2.32
C ALA A 132 -7.04 8.14 3.49
N GLY A 133 -6.90 7.62 4.69
CA GLY A 133 -7.58 8.16 5.86
C GLY A 133 -7.70 7.16 7.00
N THR A 134 -8.62 7.43 7.91
CA THR A 134 -8.89 6.57 9.05
C THR A 134 -10.31 6.02 9.00
N LEU A 135 -10.44 4.73 9.27
CA LEU A 135 -11.71 4.04 9.39
C LEU A 135 -12.08 3.93 10.87
N ASN A 136 -13.27 4.43 11.25
CA ASN A 136 -13.75 4.45 12.64
C ASN A 136 -12.77 5.09 13.66
N GLY A 137 -11.89 5.97 13.23
CA GLY A 137 -10.89 6.59 14.08
C GLY A 137 -9.81 5.63 14.63
N ARG A 138 -9.80 4.37 14.20
CA ARG A 138 -8.87 3.33 14.70
C ARG A 138 -7.94 2.79 13.63
N TYR A 139 -8.49 2.51 12.45
CA TYR A 139 -7.77 1.84 11.37
C TYR A 139 -7.22 2.86 10.39
N LYS A 140 -5.92 2.79 10.13
CA LYS A 140 -5.29 3.56 9.06
C LYS A 140 -5.46 2.82 7.75
N VAL A 141 -6.10 3.45 6.78
CA VAL A 141 -6.37 2.86 5.47
C VAL A 141 -5.35 3.35 4.46
N TYR A 142 -4.72 2.39 3.79
CA TYR A 142 -3.78 2.64 2.70
C TYR A 142 -4.33 2.03 1.42
N ILE A 143 -4.30 2.80 0.35
CA ILE A 143 -4.72 2.34 -0.97
C ILE A 143 -3.50 1.85 -1.74
N ASP A 144 -3.62 0.69 -2.38
CA ASP A 144 -2.63 0.20 -3.32
C ASP A 144 -2.91 0.77 -4.72
N PRO A 145 -2.12 1.73 -5.21
CA PRO A 145 -2.32 2.30 -6.53
C PRO A 145 -1.85 1.37 -7.65
N PHE A 146 -1.10 0.31 -7.31
CA PHE A 146 -0.52 -0.62 -8.27
C PHE A 146 -1.33 -1.91 -8.43
N ALA A 147 -2.44 -2.04 -7.69
CA ALA A 147 -3.34 -3.17 -7.89
C ALA A 147 -3.87 -3.16 -9.32
N ALA A 148 -3.74 -4.29 -10.00
CA ALA A 148 -4.31 -4.46 -11.32
C ALA A 148 -5.83 -4.48 -11.20
N ASN A 149 -6.48 -3.35 -11.45
CA ASN A 149 -7.94 -3.19 -11.43
C ASN A 149 -8.66 -4.01 -12.51
N LEU A 150 -7.91 -4.76 -13.31
CA LEU A 150 -8.42 -5.65 -14.36
C LEU A 150 -8.88 -7.01 -13.81
N SER A 151 -8.57 -7.33 -12.57
CA SER A 151 -9.07 -8.52 -11.90
C SER A 151 -10.47 -8.23 -11.35
N ALA A 152 -11.39 -9.14 -11.55
CA ALA A 152 -12.71 -9.08 -10.90
C ALA A 152 -12.61 -9.16 -9.38
N ASP A 153 -11.49 -9.68 -8.87
CA ASP A 153 -11.26 -9.88 -7.45
C ASP A 153 -10.50 -8.72 -6.85
N GLN A 154 -11.16 -8.01 -5.95
CA GLN A 154 -10.56 -6.96 -5.13
C GLN A 154 -9.98 -7.58 -3.85
N TYR A 155 -9.00 -6.91 -3.24
CA TYR A 155 -8.39 -7.42 -2.02
C TYR A 155 -8.25 -6.37 -0.92
N TYR A 156 -8.19 -6.84 0.29
CA TYR A 156 -7.73 -6.08 1.44
C TYR A 156 -6.81 -6.94 2.32
N VAL A 157 -5.92 -6.30 3.02
CA VAL A 157 -5.05 -6.94 4.02
C VAL A 157 -5.15 -6.16 5.32
N MET A 158 -5.43 -6.88 6.40
CA MET A 158 -5.42 -6.32 7.75
C MET A 158 -4.05 -6.57 8.38
N GLY A 159 -3.43 -5.53 8.92
CA GLY A 159 -2.14 -5.58 9.57
C GLY A 159 -2.16 -5.01 10.96
N TYR A 160 -1.16 -5.37 11.74
CA TYR A 160 -0.92 -4.82 13.07
C TYR A 160 0.48 -4.24 13.16
N LYS A 161 0.58 -3.03 13.71
CA LYS A 161 1.83 -2.39 14.10
C LYS A 161 1.68 -1.81 15.51
N GLY A 162 2.52 -2.27 16.42
CA GLY A 162 2.59 -1.74 17.78
C GLY A 162 3.46 -0.48 17.89
N THR A 163 3.59 0.02 19.10
CA THR A 163 4.41 1.21 19.41
C THR A 163 5.91 0.89 19.39
N SER A 164 6.29 -0.35 19.70
CA SER A 164 7.68 -0.80 19.66
C SER A 164 8.13 -1.04 18.23
N PRO A 165 9.39 -0.69 17.87
CA PRO A 165 9.95 -1.02 16.57
C PRO A 165 9.98 -2.53 16.25
N TYR A 166 9.99 -3.37 17.28
CA TYR A 166 10.04 -4.83 17.14
C TYR A 166 8.65 -5.48 17.07
N ASP A 167 7.59 -4.69 17.23
CA ASP A 167 6.22 -5.17 17.25
C ASP A 167 5.53 -4.96 15.90
N ALA A 168 5.99 -5.69 14.91
CA ALA A 168 5.48 -5.65 13.54
C ALA A 168 5.71 -7.00 12.83
N GLY A 169 4.98 -7.27 11.77
CA GLY A 169 5.12 -8.47 10.96
C GLY A 169 6.09 -8.35 9.79
N LEU A 170 6.41 -7.13 9.39
CA LEU A 170 7.34 -6.81 8.30
C LEU A 170 8.31 -5.75 8.78
N PHE A 171 9.60 -5.94 8.50
CA PHE A 171 10.64 -4.99 8.84
C PHE A 171 11.32 -4.50 7.57
N TYR A 172 11.31 -3.19 7.38
CA TYR A 172 12.05 -2.51 6.35
C TYR A 172 13.24 -1.79 7.00
N CYS A 173 14.44 -2.17 6.60
CA CYS A 173 15.69 -1.69 7.20
C CYS A 173 16.57 -1.03 6.13
N PRO A 174 16.39 0.26 5.86
CA PRO A 174 17.27 1.00 4.97
C PRO A 174 18.60 1.28 5.69
N TYR A 175 19.72 0.86 5.13
CA TYR A 175 21.03 1.18 5.68
C TYR A 175 21.86 2.13 4.79
N VAL A 176 21.49 2.26 3.52
CA VAL A 176 21.96 3.34 2.64
C VAL A 176 20.74 4.06 2.11
N PRO A 177 20.54 5.34 2.46
CA PRO A 177 19.40 6.10 1.94
C PRO A 177 19.54 6.30 0.43
N LEU A 178 18.46 6.74 -0.21
CA LEU A 178 18.49 7.09 -1.63
C LEU A 178 19.49 8.21 -1.86
N GLN A 179 20.53 7.92 -2.60
CA GLN A 179 21.61 8.86 -2.91
C GLN A 179 21.70 9.07 -4.40
N MET A 180 21.78 10.33 -4.80
CA MET A 180 22.08 10.72 -6.15
C MET A 180 23.59 10.69 -6.41
N VAL A 181 23.99 10.06 -7.49
CA VAL A 181 25.37 10.02 -7.97
C VAL A 181 25.42 10.68 -9.34
N ARG A 182 26.28 11.66 -9.47
CA ARG A 182 26.53 12.35 -10.74
C ARG A 182 27.88 11.96 -11.29
N ALA A 183 27.93 11.64 -12.57
CA ALA A 183 29.13 11.31 -13.30
C ALA A 183 29.10 11.94 -14.69
N VAL A 184 30.26 12.17 -15.27
CA VAL A 184 30.37 12.62 -16.67
C VAL A 184 30.74 11.41 -17.53
N GLY A 185 30.03 11.20 -18.61
CA GLY A 185 30.33 10.13 -19.57
C GLY A 185 31.67 10.33 -20.24
N GLN A 186 32.47 9.28 -20.33
CA GLN A 186 33.81 9.34 -20.93
C GLN A 186 33.79 9.58 -22.44
N ASP A 187 32.79 9.00 -23.13
CA ASP A 187 32.71 9.05 -24.59
C ASP A 187 31.97 10.25 -25.13
N THR A 188 30.92 10.67 -24.44
CA THR A 188 29.99 11.72 -24.89
C THR A 188 30.11 13.03 -24.11
N PHE A 189 30.88 13.06 -23.03
CA PHE A 189 30.98 14.18 -22.08
C PHE A 189 29.64 14.69 -21.55
N GLN A 190 28.60 13.88 -21.68
CA GLN A 190 27.26 14.21 -21.17
C GLN A 190 27.15 13.85 -19.69
N PRO A 191 26.43 14.65 -18.89
CA PRO A 191 26.17 14.33 -17.50
C PRO A 191 25.28 13.07 -17.41
N LYS A 192 25.69 12.13 -16.54
CA LYS A 192 24.93 10.94 -16.19
C LYS A 192 24.52 11.04 -14.74
N ILE A 193 23.23 10.90 -14.47
CA ILE A 193 22.67 10.88 -13.13
C ILE A 193 22.21 9.46 -12.81
N GLY A 194 22.60 8.96 -11.67
CA GLY A 194 22.19 7.67 -11.17
C GLY A 194 21.74 7.77 -9.71
N PHE A 195 20.83 6.92 -9.31
CA PHE A 195 20.44 6.77 -7.93
C PHE A 195 20.86 5.41 -7.42
N LYS A 196 21.29 5.36 -6.17
CA LYS A 196 21.52 4.09 -5.49
C LYS A 196 20.91 4.12 -4.11
N THR A 197 20.38 3.00 -3.69
CA THR A 197 19.93 2.75 -2.34
C THR A 197 20.26 1.31 -1.96
N ARG A 198 20.37 1.04 -0.67
CA ARG A 198 20.49 -0.32 -0.15
C ARG A 198 19.61 -0.47 1.05
N TYR A 199 18.77 -1.46 1.04
CA TYR A 199 17.84 -1.78 2.13
C TYR A 199 17.69 -3.29 2.27
N GLY A 200 17.35 -3.71 3.46
CA GLY A 200 16.92 -5.06 3.74
C GLY A 200 15.43 -5.08 4.05
N MET A 201 14.73 -6.09 3.61
CA MET A 201 13.34 -6.31 3.94
C MET A 201 13.15 -7.74 4.41
N ILE A 202 12.59 -7.89 5.60
CA ILE A 202 12.37 -9.20 6.22
C ILE A 202 10.92 -9.27 6.70
N ALA A 203 10.25 -10.33 6.29
CA ALA A 203 8.98 -10.75 6.84
C ALA A 203 9.17 -11.96 7.77
N ASN A 204 8.16 -12.31 8.56
CA ASN A 204 8.22 -13.49 9.40
C ASN A 204 8.43 -14.74 8.53
N PRO A 205 9.55 -15.49 8.71
CA PRO A 205 9.84 -16.67 7.90
C PRO A 205 8.87 -17.84 8.18
N PHE A 206 8.18 -17.80 9.31
CA PHE A 206 7.18 -18.79 9.71
C PHE A 206 5.75 -18.38 9.33
N ALA A 207 5.58 -17.27 8.59
CA ALA A 207 4.27 -16.85 8.13
C ALA A 207 3.66 -17.90 7.19
N GLU A 208 2.41 -18.21 7.42
CA GLU A 208 1.63 -19.21 6.66
C GLU A 208 0.75 -18.54 5.61
N GLY A 209 1.31 -17.62 4.84
CA GLY A 209 0.56 -16.97 3.78
C GLY A 209 0.10 -17.96 2.71
N THR A 210 -1.08 -17.74 2.15
CA THR A 210 -1.65 -18.56 1.06
C THR A 210 -0.75 -18.64 -0.17
N GLN A 211 0.06 -17.62 -0.34
CA GLN A 211 0.96 -17.50 -1.48
C GLN A 211 2.32 -18.15 -1.24
N LYS A 212 2.56 -18.65 -0.03
CA LYS A 212 3.78 -19.36 0.33
C LYS A 212 3.85 -20.66 -0.44
N GLY A 213 4.70 -20.72 -1.43
CA GLY A 213 4.91 -21.91 -2.27
C GLY A 213 4.07 -21.99 -3.55
N LEU A 214 3.11 -21.12 -3.77
CA LEU A 214 2.30 -21.12 -4.99
C LEU A 214 2.80 -20.15 -6.08
N GLY A 215 3.81 -19.32 -5.77
CA GLY A 215 4.39 -18.41 -6.76
C GLY A 215 3.44 -17.34 -7.32
N ARG A 216 2.29 -17.13 -6.67
CA ARG A 216 1.28 -16.17 -7.08
C ARG A 216 1.47 -14.84 -6.38
#